data_f2343b7e5622c5c58628efc90034447f
#
_entry.id   f2343b7e5622c5c58628efc90034447f
#
_cell.length_a   1.000
_cell.length_b   1.000
_cell.length_c   1.000
_cell.angle_alpha   90.00
_cell.angle_beta   90.00
_cell.angle_gamma   90.00
#
_symmetry.space_group_name_H-M   'P 1'
#
loop_
_entity.id
_entity.type
_entity.pdbx_description
1 polymer ?
#
loop_
_entity_poly.entity_id
_entity_poly.type
_entity_poly.pdbx_seq_one_letter_code
_entity_poly.pdbx_strand_id
1 'polypeptide(L)'
;MFKLLKTDNKARRGTFETVHGTFQTPCFMNVGTAAAIKGGISSVDLKGLKTQVELCNTYHLHLRPGDHVVKQMGGLHKFMNWDKPILTDSGGFQVFSLAQLRKIKEEGVYFASHIDGHRIFMGPEESMQIQSNLGSTIAMAFDECIENPSPYKYVAASIERTTRWLIRCKEEMARLNSLPDTINRHQMLFGINQGSTFDDLRIKHMEDISKLDLDGYAIGGLAVGEATEEMYRIIDVVEPYMPVDKPRYLMGVGTPSNIIEAVARGVDMFDCVMPSRNARHATVFTWSGIMHLGNKCYETDPRPVDEQCDCPTCRNFSRAYIRHLFKANEQLAGRLAVQHNLYFYNTLTEKIREAIDEDRFEQFRGKYSQLLATRI
;
A
#
# COMPACT_ATOMS: atom_id res chain seq x y z
N MET A 1 -0.38 2.20 -18.97
CA MET A 1 -1.60 3.05 -19.08
C MET A 1 -2.76 2.38 -18.36
N PHE A 2 -3.56 3.14 -17.58
CA PHE A 2 -4.76 2.60 -16.92
C PHE A 2 -5.93 2.52 -17.91
N LYS A 3 -6.67 1.43 -17.83
CA LYS A 3 -7.89 1.24 -18.63
C LYS A 3 -9.01 0.74 -17.72
N LEU A 4 -10.05 1.57 -17.56
CA LEU A 4 -11.28 1.18 -16.91
C LEU A 4 -12.04 0.22 -17.84
N LEU A 5 -12.35 -0.98 -17.36
CA LEU A 5 -13.01 -2.03 -18.15
C LEU A 5 -14.50 -2.09 -17.86
N LYS A 6 -14.88 -1.97 -16.56
CA LYS A 6 -16.26 -2.10 -16.10
C LYS A 6 -16.46 -1.35 -14.79
N THR A 7 -17.69 -0.98 -14.50
CA THR A 7 -18.14 -0.48 -13.21
C THR A 7 -19.40 -1.24 -12.77
N ASP A 8 -19.50 -1.50 -11.47
CA ASP A 8 -20.73 -1.93 -10.79
C ASP A 8 -21.01 -0.90 -9.70
N ASN A 9 -21.98 -0.02 -9.95
CA ASN A 9 -22.13 1.25 -9.24
C ASN A 9 -20.83 2.07 -9.29
N LYS A 10 -20.25 2.44 -8.12
CA LYS A 10 -18.94 3.11 -8.04
C LYS A 10 -17.76 2.15 -8.05
N ALA A 11 -17.97 0.85 -7.80
CA ALA A 11 -16.89 -0.14 -7.84
C ALA A 11 -16.32 -0.25 -9.26
N ARG A 12 -14.98 -0.19 -9.36
CA ARG A 12 -14.27 -0.06 -10.64
C ARG A 12 -13.45 -1.32 -10.92
N ARG A 13 -13.53 -1.82 -12.13
CA ARG A 13 -12.75 -2.92 -12.67
C ARG A 13 -11.83 -2.39 -13.76
N GLY A 14 -10.53 -2.50 -13.57
CA GLY A 14 -9.58 -1.98 -14.54
C GLY A 14 -8.35 -2.85 -14.75
N THR A 15 -7.51 -2.42 -15.68
CA THR A 15 -6.16 -2.94 -15.92
C THR A 15 -5.18 -1.78 -15.93
N PHE A 16 -3.97 -2.00 -15.43
CA PHE A 16 -2.91 -1.02 -15.50
C PHE A 16 -1.67 -1.64 -16.16
N GLU A 17 -1.38 -1.17 -17.35
CA GLU A 17 -0.20 -1.57 -18.12
C GLU A 17 1.01 -0.74 -17.73
N THR A 18 2.11 -1.42 -17.43
CA THR A 18 3.39 -0.82 -17.04
C THR A 18 4.55 -1.48 -17.78
N VAL A 19 5.75 -0.93 -17.65
CA VAL A 19 6.97 -1.52 -18.25
C VAL A 19 7.37 -2.86 -17.62
N HIS A 20 6.84 -3.16 -16.42
CA HIS A 20 7.08 -4.44 -15.71
C HIS A 20 5.85 -5.36 -15.74
N GLY A 21 5.00 -5.21 -16.74
CA GLY A 21 3.80 -6.01 -16.93
C GLY A 21 2.51 -5.31 -16.54
N THR A 22 1.40 -6.00 -16.78
CA THR A 22 0.04 -5.50 -16.52
C THR A 22 -0.50 -6.12 -15.24
N PHE A 23 -1.15 -5.31 -14.42
CA PHE A 23 -1.91 -5.79 -13.26
C PHE A 23 -3.37 -5.39 -13.33
N GLN A 24 -4.19 -6.13 -12.59
CA GLN A 24 -5.64 -5.98 -12.56
C GLN A 24 -6.06 -5.17 -11.34
N THR A 25 -7.06 -4.31 -11.46
CA THR A 25 -7.65 -3.58 -10.32
C THR A 25 -9.12 -3.98 -10.11
N PRO A 26 -9.62 -3.96 -8.86
CA PRO A 26 -8.93 -3.62 -7.61
C PRO A 26 -7.80 -4.58 -7.26
N CYS A 27 -6.73 -4.07 -6.62
CA CYS A 27 -5.61 -4.90 -6.19
C CYS A 27 -5.06 -4.48 -4.82
N PHE A 28 -4.49 -5.45 -4.10
CA PHE A 28 -3.74 -5.24 -2.88
C PHE A 28 -2.25 -5.38 -3.17
N MET A 29 -1.47 -4.37 -2.77
CA MET A 29 -0.02 -4.36 -2.90
C MET A 29 0.62 -4.91 -1.62
N ASN A 30 1.35 -6.01 -1.74
CA ASN A 30 2.00 -6.62 -0.59
C ASN A 30 3.24 -5.81 -0.17
N VAL A 31 3.33 -5.46 1.13
CA VAL A 31 4.36 -4.51 1.61
C VAL A 31 5.66 -5.24 1.96
N GLY A 32 6.64 -5.11 1.08
CA GLY A 32 8.02 -5.53 1.26
C GLY A 32 8.91 -4.36 1.70
N THR A 33 8.79 -3.94 2.96
CA THR A 33 9.40 -2.74 3.53
C THR A 33 10.85 -2.49 3.11
N ALA A 34 11.69 -3.52 3.14
CA ALA A 34 13.11 -3.44 2.79
C ALA A 34 13.46 -4.52 1.75
N ALA A 35 12.76 -4.52 0.61
CA ALA A 35 12.90 -5.51 -0.46
C ALA A 35 12.61 -6.95 0.00
N ALA A 36 11.82 -7.10 1.05
CA ALA A 36 11.35 -8.38 1.58
C ALA A 36 10.17 -8.17 2.53
N ILE A 37 9.25 -9.12 2.58
CA ILE A 37 8.12 -9.05 3.50
C ILE A 37 8.52 -9.64 4.85
N LYS A 38 8.29 -8.86 5.91
CA LYS A 38 8.55 -9.32 7.29
C LYS A 38 7.74 -10.58 7.60
N GLY A 39 8.44 -11.62 8.06
CA GLY A 39 7.91 -12.96 8.27
C GLY A 39 8.56 -13.99 7.33
N GLY A 40 9.63 -13.58 6.63
CA GLY A 40 10.46 -14.49 5.83
C GLY A 40 9.84 -14.89 4.49
N ILE A 41 9.06 -13.99 3.88
CA ILE A 41 8.50 -14.17 2.54
C ILE A 41 9.38 -13.46 1.53
N SER A 42 9.90 -14.22 0.58
CA SER A 42 10.71 -13.74 -0.54
C SER A 42 9.85 -13.39 -1.76
N SER A 43 10.45 -12.72 -2.73
CA SER A 43 9.86 -12.47 -4.04
C SER A 43 9.45 -13.77 -4.77
N VAL A 44 10.21 -14.86 -4.55
CA VAL A 44 9.89 -16.19 -5.11
C VAL A 44 8.60 -16.74 -4.48
N ASP A 45 8.45 -16.61 -3.16
CA ASP A 45 7.20 -17.01 -2.48
C ASP A 45 6.01 -16.20 -3.00
N LEU A 46 6.17 -14.89 -3.22
CA LEU A 46 5.11 -13.99 -3.69
C LEU A 46 4.52 -14.39 -5.05
N LYS A 47 5.32 -15.03 -5.93
CA LYS A 47 4.81 -15.56 -7.21
C LYS A 47 3.71 -16.58 -6.99
N GLY A 48 3.86 -17.45 -5.99
CA GLY A 48 2.86 -18.46 -5.59
C GLY A 48 1.68 -17.91 -4.77
N LEU A 49 1.74 -16.63 -4.35
CA LEU A 49 0.71 -15.99 -3.52
C LEU A 49 -0.22 -15.05 -4.30
N LYS A 50 -0.28 -15.16 -5.62
CA LYS A 50 -1.09 -14.31 -6.53
C LYS A 50 -0.74 -12.82 -6.45
N THR A 51 0.43 -12.44 -5.95
CA THR A 51 0.87 -11.05 -5.85
C THR A 51 1.03 -10.44 -7.24
N GLN A 52 0.41 -9.29 -7.46
CA GLN A 52 0.49 -8.56 -8.72
C GLN A 52 1.47 -7.38 -8.63
N VAL A 53 1.49 -6.69 -7.49
CA VAL A 53 2.33 -5.52 -7.23
C VAL A 53 2.93 -5.67 -5.84
N GLU A 54 4.22 -5.40 -5.70
CA GLU A 54 4.89 -5.27 -4.39
C GLU A 54 5.14 -3.79 -4.08
N LEU A 55 4.93 -3.39 -2.82
CA LEU A 55 5.28 -2.07 -2.35
C LEU A 55 6.56 -2.12 -1.53
N CYS A 56 7.54 -1.26 -1.85
CA CYS A 56 8.79 -1.11 -1.10
C CYS A 56 8.89 0.30 -0.52
N ASN A 57 9.49 0.43 0.68
CA ASN A 57 9.58 1.71 1.35
C ASN A 57 10.88 2.44 1.03
N THR A 58 10.77 3.60 0.42
CA THR A 58 11.87 4.49 0.01
C THR A 58 12.77 4.85 1.17
N TYR A 59 12.22 5.31 2.28
CA TYR A 59 12.98 5.70 3.47
C TYR A 59 13.83 4.54 4.03
N HIS A 60 13.24 3.36 4.21
CA HIS A 60 13.98 2.22 4.76
C HIS A 60 15.10 1.74 3.85
N LEU A 61 14.87 1.73 2.55
CA LEU A 61 15.87 1.30 1.55
C LEU A 61 16.97 2.35 1.35
N HIS A 62 16.65 3.65 1.48
CA HIS A 62 17.65 4.72 1.50
C HIS A 62 18.59 4.60 2.71
N LEU A 63 18.06 4.31 3.89
CA LEU A 63 18.89 4.11 5.08
C LEU A 63 19.70 2.81 5.06
N ARG A 64 19.11 1.73 4.54
CA ARG A 64 19.76 0.42 4.49
C ARG A 64 19.16 -0.46 3.39
N PRO A 65 19.95 -0.87 2.41
CA PRO A 65 21.42 -0.80 2.31
C PRO A 65 21.93 0.55 1.78
N GLY A 66 21.06 1.48 1.38
CA GLY A 66 21.31 2.68 0.61
C GLY A 66 20.84 2.51 -0.85
N ASP A 67 20.11 3.50 -1.35
CA ASP A 67 19.56 3.46 -2.71
C ASP A 67 20.65 3.37 -3.80
N HIS A 68 21.83 3.95 -3.55
CA HIS A 68 23.01 3.82 -4.43
C HIS A 68 23.50 2.38 -4.57
N VAL A 69 23.43 1.58 -3.49
CA VAL A 69 23.78 0.14 -3.54
C VAL A 69 22.76 -0.60 -4.40
N VAL A 70 21.47 -0.29 -4.22
CA VAL A 70 20.39 -0.89 -5.04
C VAL A 70 20.55 -0.51 -6.51
N LYS A 71 20.91 0.76 -6.81
CA LYS A 71 21.22 1.21 -8.18
C LYS A 71 22.37 0.40 -8.79
N GLN A 72 23.49 0.22 -8.06
CA GLN A 72 24.64 -0.58 -8.52
C GLN A 72 24.27 -2.04 -8.82
N MET A 73 23.30 -2.59 -8.08
CA MET A 73 22.77 -3.95 -8.30
C MET A 73 21.73 -4.02 -9.42
N GLY A 74 21.42 -2.91 -10.09
CA GLY A 74 20.49 -2.84 -11.23
C GLY A 74 19.05 -2.59 -10.86
N GLY A 75 18.79 -1.98 -9.71
CA GLY A 75 17.47 -1.61 -9.20
C GLY A 75 16.78 -2.74 -8.42
N LEU A 76 15.64 -2.43 -7.79
CA LEU A 76 14.91 -3.38 -6.92
C LEU A 76 14.52 -4.67 -7.62
N HIS A 77 14.10 -4.62 -8.87
CA HIS A 77 13.68 -5.79 -9.63
C HIS A 77 14.80 -6.84 -9.70
N LYS A 78 16.02 -6.43 -10.00
CA LYS A 78 17.18 -7.34 -10.01
C LYS A 78 17.65 -7.67 -8.59
N PHE A 79 17.69 -6.69 -7.70
CA PHE A 79 18.17 -6.84 -6.34
C PHE A 79 17.38 -7.89 -5.54
N MET A 80 16.06 -7.94 -5.69
CA MET A 80 15.20 -8.90 -4.98
C MET A 80 14.64 -10.02 -5.87
N ASN A 81 15.04 -10.10 -7.13
CA ASN A 81 14.56 -11.09 -8.12
C ASN A 81 13.03 -11.08 -8.29
N TRP A 82 12.47 -9.87 -8.50
CA TRP A 82 11.05 -9.66 -8.76
C TRP A 82 10.84 -9.12 -10.17
N ASP A 83 9.88 -9.70 -10.92
CA ASP A 83 9.66 -9.43 -12.34
C ASP A 83 8.33 -8.70 -12.64
N LYS A 84 7.55 -8.36 -11.59
CA LYS A 84 6.28 -7.66 -11.72
C LYS A 84 6.38 -6.22 -11.19
N PRO A 85 5.34 -5.38 -11.35
CA PRO A 85 5.38 -4.00 -10.89
C PRO A 85 5.76 -3.85 -9.40
N ILE A 86 6.55 -2.81 -9.12
CA ILE A 86 6.88 -2.34 -7.79
C ILE A 86 6.41 -0.89 -7.65
N LEU A 87 5.70 -0.59 -6.56
CA LEU A 87 5.44 0.78 -6.14
C LEU A 87 6.40 1.12 -5.00
N THR A 88 7.05 2.29 -5.07
CA THR A 88 7.78 2.85 -3.92
C THR A 88 7.01 4.01 -3.32
N ASP A 89 6.86 4.01 -1.99
CA ASP A 89 6.30 5.16 -1.28
C ASP A 89 7.21 6.39 -1.36
N SER A 90 6.70 7.55 -0.94
CA SER A 90 7.47 8.80 -0.97
C SER A 90 8.58 8.89 0.08
N GLY A 91 8.49 8.08 1.13
CA GLY A 91 9.27 8.23 2.38
C GLY A 91 8.68 9.25 3.35
N GLY A 92 7.73 10.08 2.94
CA GLY A 92 7.13 11.15 3.75
C GLY A 92 6.46 10.66 5.02
N PHE A 93 5.66 9.59 4.94
CA PHE A 93 5.00 9.02 6.12
C PHE A 93 6.00 8.49 7.16
N GLN A 94 7.10 7.85 6.75
CA GLN A 94 8.11 7.33 7.67
C GLN A 94 8.88 8.47 8.34
N VAL A 95 9.18 9.53 7.60
CA VAL A 95 9.73 10.78 8.16
C VAL A 95 8.76 11.37 9.18
N PHE A 96 7.45 11.31 8.92
CA PHE A 96 6.42 11.74 9.85
C PHE A 96 6.35 10.85 11.10
N SER A 97 6.25 9.53 10.94
CA SER A 97 5.93 8.59 12.02
C SER A 97 7.14 8.18 12.87
N LEU A 98 8.36 8.20 12.32
CA LEU A 98 9.56 7.70 12.97
C LEU A 98 10.52 8.80 13.46
N ALA A 99 10.41 10.02 12.93
CA ALA A 99 11.31 11.12 13.29
C ALA A 99 10.75 11.95 14.46
N GLN A 100 11.27 11.74 15.67
CA GLN A 100 10.87 12.49 16.85
C GLN A 100 11.24 13.99 16.77
N LEU A 101 12.29 14.36 16.01
CA LEU A 101 12.76 15.72 15.80
C LEU A 101 12.81 16.00 14.29
N ARG A 102 11.71 16.51 13.76
CA ARG A 102 11.63 16.93 12.35
C ARG A 102 11.41 18.43 12.26
N LYS A 103 11.99 19.03 11.23
CA LYS A 103 11.78 20.43 10.89
C LYS A 103 11.33 20.51 9.43
N ILE A 104 10.06 20.83 9.24
CA ILE A 104 9.45 21.00 7.92
C ILE A 104 9.72 22.43 7.45
N LYS A 105 10.19 22.57 6.23
CA LYS A 105 10.42 23.84 5.55
C LYS A 105 9.89 23.75 4.11
N GLU A 106 9.96 24.84 3.36
CA GLU A 106 9.53 24.87 1.97
C GLU A 106 10.42 24.00 1.08
N GLU A 107 11.72 23.95 1.36
CA GLU A 107 12.66 23.12 0.60
C GLU A 107 12.47 21.61 0.81
N GLY A 108 12.01 21.18 2.01
CA GLY A 108 11.85 19.78 2.41
C GLY A 108 11.87 19.61 3.92
N VAL A 109 12.22 18.42 4.38
CA VAL A 109 12.20 18.03 5.80
C VAL A 109 13.58 17.65 6.28
N TYR A 110 14.00 18.24 7.40
CA TYR A 110 15.20 17.86 8.16
C TYR A 110 14.79 16.97 9.33
N PHE A 111 15.42 15.83 9.48
CA PHE A 111 15.11 14.88 10.54
C PHE A 111 16.31 14.03 10.92
N ALA A 112 16.19 13.24 11.99
CA ALA A 112 17.23 12.30 12.43
C ALA A 112 16.85 10.86 12.05
N SER A 113 17.82 10.09 11.54
CA SER A 113 17.68 8.65 11.29
C SER A 113 17.28 7.92 12.57
N HIS A 114 16.28 7.04 12.49
CA HIS A 114 15.86 6.19 13.61
C HIS A 114 16.86 5.04 13.91
N ILE A 115 17.84 4.83 13.02
CA ILE A 115 18.84 3.75 13.17
C ILE A 115 20.02 4.21 14.02
N ASP A 116 20.55 5.41 13.75
CA ASP A 116 21.82 5.89 14.31
C ASP A 116 21.80 7.38 14.65
N GLY A 117 20.68 8.06 14.42
CA GLY A 117 20.49 9.47 14.80
C GLY A 117 21.18 10.48 13.89
N HIS A 118 21.83 10.08 12.77
CA HIS A 118 22.43 11.05 11.86
C HIS A 118 21.36 11.92 11.20
N ARG A 119 21.73 13.17 10.88
CA ARG A 119 20.83 14.15 10.28
C ARG A 119 20.67 13.87 8.79
N ILE A 120 19.42 13.85 8.36
CA ILE A 120 19.00 13.63 6.96
C ILE A 120 18.17 14.82 6.52
N PHE A 121 18.38 15.23 5.28
CA PHE A 121 17.45 16.08 4.53
C PHE A 121 16.75 15.23 3.48
N MET A 122 15.44 15.41 3.33
CA MET A 122 14.64 14.82 2.27
C MET A 122 13.61 15.84 1.78
N GLY A 123 13.68 16.13 0.53
CA GLY A 123 12.73 16.98 -0.19
C GLY A 123 12.21 16.26 -1.42
N PRO A 124 11.44 16.95 -2.26
CA PRO A 124 10.91 16.39 -3.50
C PRO A 124 11.98 15.78 -4.39
N GLU A 125 13.06 16.51 -4.66
CA GLU A 125 14.13 16.08 -5.55
C GLU A 125 14.89 14.88 -4.98
N GLU A 126 15.21 14.88 -3.68
CA GLU A 126 15.88 13.76 -3.01
C GLU A 126 15.00 12.51 -3.04
N SER A 127 13.71 12.65 -2.76
CA SER A 127 12.77 11.52 -2.80
C SER A 127 12.70 10.92 -4.22
N MET A 128 12.58 11.75 -5.25
CA MET A 128 12.56 11.29 -6.64
C MET A 128 13.89 10.66 -7.04
N GLN A 129 15.03 11.23 -6.65
CA GLN A 129 16.35 10.65 -6.93
C GLN A 129 16.52 9.27 -6.29
N ILE A 130 16.08 9.11 -5.01
CA ILE A 130 16.13 7.83 -4.31
C ILE A 130 15.26 6.80 -5.05
N GLN A 131 14.01 7.14 -5.37
CA GLN A 131 13.08 6.23 -6.07
C GLN A 131 13.57 5.89 -7.49
N SER A 132 14.22 6.83 -8.19
CA SER A 132 14.88 6.58 -9.47
C SER A 132 16.05 5.59 -9.35
N ASN A 133 16.88 5.72 -8.30
CA ASN A 133 17.96 4.77 -8.01
C ASN A 133 17.40 3.37 -7.64
N LEU A 134 16.27 3.31 -6.94
CA LEU A 134 15.56 2.07 -6.66
C LEU A 134 14.95 1.44 -7.93
N GLY A 135 14.63 2.26 -8.93
CA GLY A 135 14.12 1.81 -10.23
C GLY A 135 12.74 1.18 -10.17
N SER A 136 11.86 1.64 -9.25
CA SER A 136 10.49 1.15 -9.15
C SER A 136 9.67 1.44 -10.41
N THR A 137 8.55 0.75 -10.56
CA THR A 137 7.61 0.97 -11.65
C THR A 137 6.82 2.25 -11.45
N ILE A 138 6.33 2.44 -10.21
CA ILE A 138 5.52 3.58 -9.77
C ILE A 138 6.20 4.22 -8.57
N ALA A 139 6.44 5.52 -8.63
CA ALA A 139 6.92 6.34 -7.54
C ALA A 139 5.79 7.21 -6.98
N MET A 140 5.73 7.33 -5.65
CA MET A 140 4.84 8.29 -5.00
C MET A 140 5.52 9.63 -4.85
N ALA A 141 4.79 10.71 -5.13
CA ALA A 141 5.30 12.07 -4.91
C ALA A 141 5.57 12.30 -3.42
N PHE A 142 6.60 13.10 -3.12
CA PHE A 142 6.89 13.50 -1.74
C PHE A 142 5.82 14.46 -1.23
N ASP A 143 5.24 14.14 -0.08
CA ASP A 143 4.10 14.83 0.51
C ASP A 143 4.31 15.11 1.99
N GLU A 144 3.53 16.04 2.53
CA GLU A 144 3.45 16.26 3.97
C GLU A 144 2.26 15.49 4.56
N CYS A 145 2.54 14.35 5.19
CA CYS A 145 1.55 13.63 5.99
C CYS A 145 1.43 14.32 7.36
N ILE A 146 0.26 14.84 7.67
CA ILE A 146 -0.01 15.59 8.93
C ILE A 146 -0.74 14.72 9.95
N GLU A 147 -0.61 15.08 11.23
CA GLU A 147 -1.34 14.42 12.32
C GLU A 147 -2.84 14.72 12.25
N ASN A 148 -3.64 13.78 12.71
CA ASN A 148 -5.06 13.97 12.90
C ASN A 148 -5.40 13.82 14.41
N PRO A 149 -6.03 14.84 15.06
CA PRO A 149 -6.48 16.11 14.48
C PRO A 149 -5.37 17.16 14.30
N SER A 150 -5.53 18.03 13.32
CA SER A 150 -4.66 19.19 13.10
C SER A 150 -5.49 20.46 12.85
N PRO A 151 -4.98 21.67 13.23
CA PRO A 151 -5.71 22.91 13.00
C PRO A 151 -5.93 23.19 11.51
N TYR A 152 -7.14 23.64 11.14
CA TYR A 152 -7.53 23.96 9.76
C TYR A 152 -6.50 24.82 9.01
N LYS A 153 -6.02 25.92 9.63
CA LYS A 153 -5.02 26.81 9.00
C LYS A 153 -3.71 26.11 8.66
N TYR A 154 -3.30 25.17 9.51
CA TYR A 154 -2.09 24.40 9.26
C TYR A 154 -2.31 23.43 8.07
N VAL A 155 -3.44 22.73 8.07
CA VAL A 155 -3.81 21.81 6.98
C VAL A 155 -3.89 22.55 5.65
N ALA A 156 -4.51 23.75 5.62
CA ALA A 156 -4.59 24.58 4.41
C ALA A 156 -3.19 24.96 3.88
N ALA A 157 -2.27 25.37 4.76
CA ALA A 157 -0.89 25.68 4.37
C ALA A 157 -0.11 24.43 3.91
N SER A 158 -0.38 23.28 4.53
CA SER A 158 0.25 21.99 4.20
C SER A 158 -0.15 21.49 2.82
N ILE A 159 -1.44 21.55 2.44
CA ILE A 159 -1.85 21.11 1.09
C ILE A 159 -1.25 21.99 -0.01
N GLU A 160 -1.13 23.29 0.22
CA GLU A 160 -0.47 24.19 -0.74
C GLU A 160 1.02 23.87 -0.89
N ARG A 161 1.72 23.55 0.20
CA ARG A 161 3.11 23.07 0.18
C ARG A 161 3.21 21.75 -0.57
N THR A 162 2.34 20.79 -0.26
CA THR A 162 2.31 19.48 -0.92
C THR A 162 2.08 19.63 -2.44
N THR A 163 1.22 20.55 -2.88
CA THR A 163 1.05 20.86 -4.31
C THR A 163 2.35 21.38 -4.94
N ARG A 164 3.05 22.33 -4.30
CA ARG A 164 4.35 22.83 -4.79
C ARG A 164 5.42 21.73 -4.82
N TRP A 165 5.46 20.88 -3.82
CA TRP A 165 6.35 19.72 -3.77
C TRP A 165 6.03 18.71 -4.89
N LEU A 166 4.75 18.48 -5.18
CA LEU A 166 4.34 17.60 -6.28
C LEU A 166 4.80 18.12 -7.65
N ILE A 167 4.73 19.44 -7.88
CA ILE A 167 5.25 20.07 -9.11
C ILE A 167 6.76 19.80 -9.24
N ARG A 168 7.53 20.02 -8.17
CA ARG A 168 8.96 19.73 -8.12
C ARG A 168 9.26 18.24 -8.35
N CYS A 169 8.48 17.34 -7.75
CA CYS A 169 8.57 15.90 -7.99
C CYS A 169 8.38 15.56 -9.47
N LYS A 170 7.38 16.16 -10.12
CA LYS A 170 7.07 15.92 -11.54
C LYS A 170 8.22 16.40 -12.45
N GLU A 171 8.74 17.59 -12.19
CA GLU A 171 9.88 18.15 -12.93
C GLU A 171 11.14 17.29 -12.77
N GLU A 172 11.46 16.91 -11.53
CA GLU A 172 12.63 16.07 -11.24
C GLU A 172 12.46 14.66 -11.83
N MET A 173 11.28 14.05 -11.75
CA MET A 173 10.99 12.75 -12.38
C MET A 173 11.22 12.82 -13.89
N ALA A 174 10.73 13.86 -14.57
CA ALA A 174 10.94 14.05 -16.00
C ALA A 174 12.44 14.18 -16.34
N ARG A 175 13.18 14.94 -15.54
CA ARG A 175 14.64 15.08 -15.68
C ARG A 175 15.35 13.73 -15.51
N LEU A 176 15.04 12.99 -14.45
CA LEU A 176 15.65 11.69 -14.15
C LEU A 176 15.34 10.66 -15.24
N ASN A 177 14.09 10.59 -15.71
CA ASN A 177 13.69 9.67 -16.77
C ASN A 177 14.37 9.98 -18.11
N SER A 178 14.90 11.19 -18.33
CA SER A 178 15.67 11.55 -19.54
C SER A 178 17.12 11.08 -19.50
N LEU A 179 17.67 10.75 -18.32
CA LEU A 179 19.08 10.40 -18.17
C LEU A 179 19.37 8.98 -18.70
N PRO A 180 20.52 8.76 -19.34
CA PRO A 180 20.86 7.46 -19.94
C PRO A 180 21.15 6.37 -18.91
N ASP A 181 21.59 6.73 -17.71
CA ASP A 181 21.96 5.81 -16.62
C ASP A 181 20.83 5.54 -15.61
N THR A 182 19.62 6.02 -15.89
CA THR A 182 18.42 5.74 -15.08
C THR A 182 17.99 4.29 -15.25
N ILE A 183 17.75 3.61 -14.10
CA ILE A 183 17.36 2.20 -14.08
C ILE A 183 16.04 1.98 -14.82
N ASN A 184 15.02 2.80 -14.51
CA ASN A 184 13.72 2.75 -15.18
C ASN A 184 13.38 4.14 -15.76
N ARG A 185 13.57 4.32 -17.06
CA ARG A 185 13.30 5.58 -17.77
C ARG A 185 11.81 5.83 -18.05
N HIS A 186 10.95 4.90 -17.64
CA HIS A 186 9.49 4.96 -17.74
C HIS A 186 8.84 4.87 -16.37
N GLN A 187 9.53 5.35 -15.34
CA GLN A 187 8.98 5.38 -13.98
C GLN A 187 7.80 6.34 -13.94
N MET A 188 6.67 5.84 -13.42
CA MET A 188 5.40 6.56 -13.31
C MET A 188 5.34 7.33 -12.00
N LEU A 189 4.61 8.47 -11.99
CA LEU A 189 4.43 9.30 -10.79
C LEU A 189 2.96 9.35 -10.37
N PHE A 190 2.71 9.03 -9.10
CA PHE A 190 1.41 9.20 -8.46
C PHE A 190 1.42 10.41 -7.51
N GLY A 191 0.41 11.28 -7.63
CA GLY A 191 0.16 12.37 -6.69
C GLY A 191 -0.66 11.90 -5.48
N ILE A 192 -0.52 12.60 -4.36
CA ILE A 192 -1.19 12.26 -3.10
C ILE A 192 -2.10 13.40 -2.68
N ASN A 193 -3.42 13.14 -2.61
CA ASN A 193 -4.39 14.06 -2.04
C ASN A 193 -4.27 14.07 -0.53
N GLN A 194 -4.08 15.26 0.05
CA GLN A 194 -4.07 15.53 1.48
C GLN A 194 -5.19 16.51 1.84
N GLY A 195 -5.41 16.79 3.13
CA GLY A 195 -6.46 17.73 3.60
C GLY A 195 -7.11 17.30 4.91
N SER A 196 -6.52 16.30 5.64
CA SER A 196 -7.09 15.75 6.87
C SER A 196 -8.56 15.33 6.66
N THR A 197 -9.46 15.71 7.55
CA THR A 197 -10.90 15.46 7.47
C THR A 197 -11.73 16.68 7.07
N PHE A 198 -11.11 17.69 6.45
CA PHE A 198 -11.78 18.91 5.97
C PHE A 198 -12.17 18.78 4.50
N ASP A 199 -13.47 18.76 4.22
CA ASP A 199 -14.04 18.53 2.90
C ASP A 199 -13.54 19.52 1.84
N ASP A 200 -13.61 20.80 2.15
CA ASP A 200 -13.21 21.88 1.27
C ASP A 200 -11.71 21.83 0.92
N LEU A 201 -10.86 21.48 1.89
CA LEU A 201 -9.43 21.31 1.66
C LEU A 201 -9.12 20.04 0.83
N ARG A 202 -9.84 18.95 1.07
CA ARG A 202 -9.72 17.72 0.27
C ARG A 202 -10.12 17.96 -1.18
N ILE A 203 -11.25 18.61 -1.41
CA ILE A 203 -11.74 18.97 -2.74
C ILE A 203 -10.75 19.88 -3.44
N LYS A 204 -10.42 21.03 -2.80
CA LYS A 204 -9.45 21.99 -3.36
C LYS A 204 -8.15 21.30 -3.77
N HIS A 205 -7.57 20.51 -2.87
CA HIS A 205 -6.30 19.85 -3.16
C HIS A 205 -6.42 18.81 -4.29
N MET A 206 -7.54 18.07 -4.38
CA MET A 206 -7.75 17.13 -5.48
C MET A 206 -7.87 17.85 -6.82
N GLU A 207 -8.64 18.96 -6.87
CA GLU A 207 -8.76 19.79 -8.07
C GLU A 207 -7.42 20.41 -8.50
N ASP A 208 -6.56 20.80 -7.54
CA ASP A 208 -5.26 21.38 -7.86
C ASP A 208 -4.28 20.33 -8.41
N ILE A 209 -4.20 19.15 -7.79
CA ILE A 209 -3.26 18.10 -8.24
C ILE A 209 -3.73 17.39 -9.51
N SER A 210 -5.05 17.28 -9.75
CA SER A 210 -5.57 16.65 -10.97
C SER A 210 -5.19 17.40 -12.26
N LYS A 211 -4.99 18.73 -12.17
CA LYS A 211 -4.51 19.56 -13.29
C LYS A 211 -3.10 19.22 -13.76
N LEU A 212 -2.35 18.50 -12.95
CA LEU A 212 -0.95 18.13 -13.26
C LEU A 212 -0.85 16.91 -14.18
N ASP A 213 -1.96 16.24 -14.51
CA ASP A 213 -2.02 15.05 -15.38
C ASP A 213 -0.94 14.01 -15.06
N LEU A 214 -1.10 13.37 -13.90
CA LEU A 214 -0.19 12.33 -13.40
C LEU A 214 -0.65 10.95 -13.86
N ASP A 215 0.19 9.93 -13.63
CA ASP A 215 -0.12 8.55 -13.99
C ASP A 215 -1.17 7.91 -13.06
N GLY A 216 -1.36 8.46 -11.86
CA GLY A 216 -2.38 8.04 -10.90
C GLY A 216 -2.47 8.97 -9.70
N TYR A 217 -3.49 8.77 -8.87
CA TYR A 217 -3.78 9.59 -7.71
C TYR A 217 -4.07 8.75 -6.47
N ALA A 218 -3.48 9.14 -5.36
CA ALA A 218 -3.71 8.51 -4.08
C ALA A 218 -4.47 9.42 -3.12
N ILE A 219 -5.21 8.83 -2.19
CA ILE A 219 -5.79 9.48 -1.02
C ILE A 219 -4.89 9.12 0.16
N GLY A 220 -4.15 10.10 0.67
CA GLY A 220 -3.26 9.96 1.81
C GLY A 220 -3.83 10.60 3.08
N GLY A 221 -3.12 10.43 4.21
CA GLY A 221 -3.46 11.06 5.48
C GLY A 221 -4.79 10.58 6.08
N LEU A 222 -5.21 9.36 5.75
CA LEU A 222 -6.32 8.63 6.37
C LEU A 222 -5.78 7.35 7.04
N ALA A 223 -6.60 6.69 7.86
CA ALA A 223 -6.20 5.59 8.74
C ALA A 223 -5.06 5.94 9.71
N VAL A 224 -5.05 7.20 10.16
CA VAL A 224 -4.03 7.78 11.08
C VAL A 224 -4.64 8.18 12.43
N GLY A 225 -5.83 7.69 12.78
CA GLY A 225 -6.48 7.92 14.07
C GLY A 225 -7.95 8.34 14.00
N GLU A 226 -8.48 8.66 12.84
CA GLU A 226 -9.90 8.94 12.65
C GLU A 226 -10.76 7.66 12.72
N ALA A 227 -12.07 7.83 12.96
CA ALA A 227 -13.03 6.73 12.88
C ALA A 227 -13.16 6.22 11.44
N THR A 228 -13.47 4.92 11.29
CA THR A 228 -13.61 4.28 9.98
C THR A 228 -14.69 4.95 9.11
N GLU A 229 -15.78 5.38 9.72
CA GLU A 229 -16.88 6.11 9.06
C GLU A 229 -16.41 7.45 8.49
N GLU A 230 -15.52 8.12 9.21
CA GLU A 230 -14.94 9.39 8.76
C GLU A 230 -14.00 9.18 7.56
N MET A 231 -13.20 8.12 7.58
CA MET A 231 -12.41 7.71 6.42
C MET A 231 -13.30 7.48 5.19
N TYR A 232 -14.40 6.74 5.34
CA TYR A 232 -15.34 6.50 4.23
C TYR A 232 -16.00 7.78 3.73
N ARG A 233 -16.39 8.66 4.64
CA ARG A 233 -16.96 9.97 4.29
C ARG A 233 -15.99 10.79 3.45
N ILE A 234 -14.72 10.84 3.82
CA ILE A 234 -13.69 11.57 3.05
C ILE A 234 -13.45 10.95 1.67
N ILE A 235 -13.48 9.63 1.55
CA ILE A 235 -13.39 8.98 0.23
C ILE A 235 -14.57 9.43 -0.66
N ASP A 236 -15.79 9.42 -0.12
CA ASP A 236 -16.99 9.85 -0.84
C ASP A 236 -16.93 11.34 -1.23
N VAL A 237 -16.30 12.20 -0.43
CA VAL A 237 -16.06 13.62 -0.72
C VAL A 237 -15.06 13.82 -1.87
N VAL A 238 -13.97 13.04 -1.89
CA VAL A 238 -12.87 13.23 -2.86
C VAL A 238 -13.16 12.53 -4.19
N GLU A 239 -13.86 11.40 -4.15
CA GLU A 239 -14.09 10.53 -5.32
C GLU A 239 -14.60 11.26 -6.56
N PRO A 240 -15.59 12.18 -6.48
CA PRO A 240 -16.12 12.89 -7.66
C PRO A 240 -15.08 13.79 -8.38
N TYR A 241 -14.02 14.18 -7.69
CA TYR A 241 -12.97 15.05 -8.22
C TYR A 241 -11.75 14.28 -8.72
N MET A 242 -11.70 12.95 -8.51
CA MET A 242 -10.61 12.11 -9.00
C MET A 242 -10.82 11.78 -10.49
N PRO A 243 -9.77 11.89 -11.33
CA PRO A 243 -9.85 11.52 -12.74
C PRO A 243 -10.37 10.10 -12.95
N VAL A 244 -11.29 9.94 -13.91
CA VAL A 244 -11.95 8.66 -14.19
C VAL A 244 -11.01 7.69 -14.92
N ASP A 245 -10.13 8.22 -15.74
CA ASP A 245 -9.17 7.48 -16.57
C ASP A 245 -7.83 7.20 -15.88
N LYS A 246 -7.74 7.45 -14.58
CA LYS A 246 -6.54 7.19 -13.76
C LYS A 246 -6.85 6.22 -12.63
N PRO A 247 -5.88 5.42 -12.17
CA PRO A 247 -6.02 4.57 -10.99
C PRO A 247 -6.10 5.41 -9.71
N ARG A 248 -6.88 4.92 -8.74
CA ARG A 248 -7.19 5.56 -7.46
C ARG A 248 -6.67 4.69 -6.32
N TYR A 249 -5.74 5.22 -5.55
CA TYR A 249 -5.05 4.46 -4.52
C TYR A 249 -5.38 5.01 -3.12
N LEU A 250 -5.90 4.17 -2.22
CA LEU A 250 -6.10 4.50 -0.81
C LEU A 250 -4.91 3.96 0.00
N MET A 251 -4.09 4.86 0.53
CA MET A 251 -2.82 4.51 1.17
C MET A 251 -3.01 3.97 2.59
N GLY A 252 -2.28 2.90 2.92
CA GLY A 252 -2.21 2.33 4.27
C GLY A 252 -3.45 1.58 4.75
N VAL A 253 -4.43 1.32 3.87
CA VAL A 253 -5.70 0.67 4.22
C VAL A 253 -5.76 -0.74 3.63
N GLY A 254 -6.16 -1.74 4.35
CA GLY A 254 -6.40 -1.92 5.77
C GLY A 254 -7.00 -3.29 6.04
N THR A 255 -8.11 -3.34 6.76
CA THR A 255 -8.82 -4.61 6.98
C THR A 255 -9.52 -5.09 5.71
N PRO A 256 -9.85 -6.41 5.60
CA PRO A 256 -10.66 -6.90 4.48
C PRO A 256 -11.98 -6.15 4.28
N SER A 257 -12.65 -5.80 5.37
CA SER A 257 -13.87 -5.00 5.35
C SER A 257 -13.63 -3.60 4.80
N ASN A 258 -12.56 -2.91 5.24
CA ASN A 258 -12.22 -1.57 4.72
C ASN A 258 -11.93 -1.61 3.22
N ILE A 259 -11.28 -2.66 2.70
CA ILE A 259 -11.02 -2.82 1.27
C ILE A 259 -12.33 -2.94 0.50
N ILE A 260 -13.26 -3.81 0.93
CA ILE A 260 -14.57 -3.97 0.29
C ILE A 260 -15.33 -2.65 0.25
N GLU A 261 -15.39 -1.94 1.39
CA GLU A 261 -16.10 -0.66 1.52
C GLU A 261 -15.45 0.47 0.71
N ALA A 262 -14.13 0.50 0.60
CA ALA A 262 -13.44 1.48 -0.21
C ALA A 262 -13.57 1.19 -1.71
N VAL A 263 -13.59 -0.09 -2.13
CA VAL A 263 -13.93 -0.46 -3.52
C VAL A 263 -15.34 -0.02 -3.88
N ALA A 264 -16.31 -0.18 -2.97
CA ALA A 264 -17.69 0.32 -3.15
C ALA A 264 -17.74 1.85 -3.39
N ARG A 265 -16.69 2.58 -3.00
CA ARG A 265 -16.52 4.03 -3.17
C ARG A 265 -15.56 4.41 -4.31
N GLY A 266 -15.20 3.47 -5.16
CA GLY A 266 -14.41 3.73 -6.38
C GLY A 266 -12.89 3.71 -6.22
N VAL A 267 -12.36 3.07 -5.16
CA VAL A 267 -10.92 2.88 -4.97
C VAL A 267 -10.42 1.63 -5.71
N ASP A 268 -9.25 1.73 -6.33
CA ASP A 268 -8.67 0.69 -7.20
C ASP A 268 -7.48 -0.05 -6.55
N MET A 269 -6.69 0.62 -5.70
CA MET A 269 -5.42 0.10 -5.18
C MET A 269 -5.31 0.30 -3.67
N PHE A 270 -4.68 -0.66 -3.02
CA PHE A 270 -4.53 -0.71 -1.56
C PHE A 270 -3.17 -1.24 -1.16
N ASP A 271 -2.67 -0.80 -0.01
CA ASP A 271 -1.55 -1.41 0.70
C ASP A 271 -1.81 -1.38 2.21
N CYS A 272 -1.24 -2.30 2.92
CA CYS A 272 -1.13 -2.22 4.38
C CYS A 272 -0.10 -3.24 4.89
N VAL A 273 0.64 -2.89 5.94
CA VAL A 273 1.51 -3.83 6.65
C VAL A 273 0.73 -4.80 7.56
N MET A 274 -0.57 -4.53 7.79
CA MET A 274 -1.42 -5.29 8.71
C MET A 274 -1.44 -6.80 8.41
N PRO A 275 -1.60 -7.28 7.17
CA PRO A 275 -1.63 -8.72 6.90
C PRO A 275 -0.39 -9.45 7.43
N SER A 276 0.79 -8.95 7.13
CA SER A 276 2.04 -9.54 7.58
C SER A 276 2.32 -9.27 9.07
N ARG A 277 1.99 -8.07 9.58
CA ARG A 277 2.17 -7.72 10.99
C ARG A 277 1.29 -8.58 11.90
N ASN A 278 0.00 -8.67 11.60
CA ASN A 278 -0.96 -9.43 12.40
C ASN A 278 -0.66 -10.93 12.35
N ALA A 279 -0.28 -11.46 11.19
CA ALA A 279 0.11 -12.86 11.03
C ALA A 279 1.28 -13.26 11.94
N ARG A 280 2.31 -12.41 12.04
CA ARG A 280 3.44 -12.65 12.95
C ARG A 280 3.05 -12.69 14.44
N HIS A 281 1.86 -12.21 14.77
CA HIS A 281 1.25 -12.28 16.09
C HIS A 281 0.05 -13.25 16.12
N ALA A 282 0.08 -14.31 15.30
CA ALA A 282 -0.91 -15.38 15.24
C ALA A 282 -2.34 -14.95 14.82
N THR A 283 -2.54 -13.74 14.32
CA THR A 283 -3.84 -13.30 13.83
C THR A 283 -3.94 -13.47 12.32
N VAL A 284 -4.90 -14.26 11.86
CA VAL A 284 -5.12 -14.59 10.46
C VAL A 284 -6.53 -14.21 10.01
N PHE A 285 -6.66 -13.93 8.71
CA PHE A 285 -7.92 -13.57 8.06
C PHE A 285 -8.44 -14.76 7.27
N THR A 286 -9.71 -15.11 7.46
CA THR A 286 -10.36 -16.23 6.78
C THR A 286 -11.68 -15.79 6.17
N TRP A 287 -12.23 -16.59 5.27
CA TRP A 287 -13.56 -16.33 4.68
C TRP A 287 -14.72 -16.40 5.71
N SER A 288 -14.44 -16.86 6.92
CA SER A 288 -15.39 -16.90 8.03
C SER A 288 -15.18 -15.79 9.07
N GLY A 289 -14.08 -15.02 8.96
CA GLY A 289 -13.73 -13.94 9.89
C GLY A 289 -12.28 -13.96 10.35
N ILE A 290 -11.99 -13.24 11.42
CA ILE A 290 -10.65 -13.05 11.99
C ILE A 290 -10.40 -14.10 13.07
N MET A 291 -9.35 -14.89 12.91
CA MET A 291 -8.96 -15.96 13.82
C MET A 291 -7.64 -15.64 14.53
N HIS A 292 -7.52 -15.98 15.81
CA HIS A 292 -6.26 -15.91 16.55
C HIS A 292 -5.74 -17.31 16.84
N LEU A 293 -4.79 -17.80 16.04
CA LEU A 293 -4.25 -19.17 16.10
C LEU A 293 -3.55 -19.52 17.43
N GLY A 294 -3.22 -18.54 18.27
CA GLY A 294 -2.68 -18.75 19.61
C GLY A 294 -3.70 -19.31 20.63
N ASN A 295 -5.01 -19.28 20.32
CA ASN A 295 -6.07 -19.70 21.23
C ASN A 295 -6.02 -21.21 21.50
N LYS A 296 -6.46 -21.59 22.72
CA LYS A 296 -6.42 -22.98 23.19
C LYS A 296 -7.34 -23.92 22.38
N CYS A 297 -8.44 -23.42 21.86
CA CYS A 297 -9.38 -24.19 21.03
C CYS A 297 -8.74 -24.83 19.78
N TYR A 298 -7.62 -24.30 19.30
CA TYR A 298 -6.90 -24.83 18.13
C TYR A 298 -5.80 -25.85 18.47
N GLU A 299 -5.65 -26.25 19.76
CA GLU A 299 -4.57 -27.14 20.22
C GLU A 299 -4.60 -28.52 19.58
N THR A 300 -5.79 -29.03 19.30
CA THR A 300 -6.02 -30.34 18.68
C THR A 300 -6.82 -30.23 17.38
N ASP A 301 -6.92 -29.02 16.78
CA ASP A 301 -7.71 -28.80 15.57
C ASP A 301 -6.92 -29.24 14.32
N PRO A 302 -7.32 -30.35 13.65
CA PRO A 302 -6.60 -30.88 12.50
C PRO A 302 -6.90 -30.12 11.20
N ARG A 303 -7.88 -29.20 11.22
CA ARG A 303 -8.31 -28.46 10.02
C ARG A 303 -7.24 -27.46 9.56
N PRO A 304 -7.23 -27.09 8.28
CA PRO A 304 -6.41 -25.96 7.78
C PRO A 304 -6.83 -24.65 8.44
N VAL A 305 -6.03 -23.60 8.27
CA VAL A 305 -6.38 -22.24 8.74
C VAL A 305 -7.76 -21.84 8.21
N ASP A 306 -7.99 -22.04 6.92
CA ASP A 306 -9.27 -21.78 6.26
C ASP A 306 -9.56 -22.91 5.25
N GLU A 307 -10.72 -23.57 5.40
CA GLU A 307 -11.14 -24.69 4.54
C GLU A 307 -11.52 -24.22 3.11
N GLN A 308 -11.76 -22.91 2.93
CA GLN A 308 -12.04 -22.29 1.63
C GLN A 308 -10.78 -21.71 0.96
N CYS A 309 -9.61 -21.91 1.57
CA CYS A 309 -8.34 -21.33 1.10
C CYS A 309 -7.40 -22.43 0.60
N ASP A 310 -6.90 -22.29 -0.61
CA ASP A 310 -5.98 -23.23 -1.23
C ASP A 310 -4.51 -22.74 -1.23
N CYS A 311 -4.15 -21.79 -0.36
CA CYS A 311 -2.77 -21.35 -0.21
C CYS A 311 -1.84 -22.49 0.25
N PRO A 312 -0.51 -22.39 0.02
CA PRO A 312 0.44 -23.43 0.42
C PRO A 312 0.35 -23.79 1.91
N THR A 313 0.04 -22.83 2.79
CA THR A 313 -0.15 -23.09 4.22
C THR A 313 -1.39 -23.96 4.48
N CYS A 314 -2.55 -23.60 3.92
CA CYS A 314 -3.80 -24.34 4.15
C CYS A 314 -3.78 -25.74 3.53
N ARG A 315 -3.08 -25.93 2.41
CA ARG A 315 -2.95 -27.24 1.76
C ARG A 315 -2.11 -28.25 2.56
N ASN A 316 -1.20 -27.76 3.42
CA ASN A 316 -0.17 -28.62 3.99
C ASN A 316 -0.17 -28.67 5.53
N PHE A 317 -0.75 -27.69 6.23
CA PHE A 317 -0.59 -27.54 7.67
C PHE A 317 -1.91 -27.32 8.40
N SER A 318 -2.04 -27.96 9.56
CA SER A 318 -3.21 -27.81 10.44
C SER A 318 -3.08 -26.60 11.37
N ARG A 319 -4.21 -26.13 11.88
CA ARG A 319 -4.29 -25.11 12.96
C ARG A 319 -3.49 -25.54 14.17
N ALA A 320 -3.60 -26.82 14.57
CA ALA A 320 -2.89 -27.39 15.71
C ALA A 320 -1.37 -27.28 15.53
N TYR A 321 -0.85 -27.62 14.35
CA TYR A 321 0.59 -27.53 14.07
C TYR A 321 1.08 -26.08 14.09
N ILE A 322 0.39 -25.18 13.42
CA ILE A 322 0.78 -23.75 13.38
C ILE A 322 0.70 -23.14 14.80
N ARG A 323 -0.34 -23.47 15.59
CA ARG A 323 -0.41 -23.06 16.99
C ARG A 323 0.78 -23.59 17.79
N HIS A 324 1.14 -24.86 17.63
CA HIS A 324 2.31 -25.44 18.29
C HIS A 324 3.57 -24.61 17.97
N LEU A 325 3.80 -24.29 16.70
CA LEU A 325 4.95 -23.49 16.29
C LEU A 325 4.97 -22.10 16.95
N PHE A 326 3.82 -21.43 17.06
CA PHE A 326 3.74 -20.16 17.80
C PHE A 326 4.07 -20.33 19.29
N LYS A 327 3.59 -21.41 19.93
CA LYS A 327 3.90 -21.70 21.34
C LYS A 327 5.37 -22.07 21.56
N ALA A 328 5.97 -22.72 20.60
CA ALA A 328 7.40 -23.07 20.61
C ALA A 328 8.31 -21.90 20.18
N ASN A 329 7.72 -20.75 19.81
CA ASN A 329 8.44 -19.57 19.28
C ASN A 329 9.29 -19.89 18.03
N GLU A 330 8.83 -20.81 17.19
CA GLU A 330 9.47 -21.17 15.94
C GLU A 330 9.20 -20.10 14.86
N GLN A 331 10.23 -19.67 14.13
CA GLN A 331 10.10 -18.66 13.06
C GLN A 331 9.15 -19.10 11.95
N LEU A 332 9.03 -20.40 11.70
CA LEU A 332 8.14 -20.97 10.70
C LEU A 332 6.67 -20.62 10.96
N ALA A 333 6.25 -20.43 12.23
CA ALA A 333 4.89 -20.03 12.58
C ALA A 333 4.49 -18.73 11.88
N GLY A 334 5.33 -17.70 12.05
CA GLY A 334 5.12 -16.39 11.44
C GLY A 334 5.13 -16.48 9.91
N ARG A 335 6.05 -17.24 9.31
CA ARG A 335 6.10 -17.43 7.85
C ARG A 335 4.83 -18.04 7.29
N LEU A 336 4.35 -19.13 7.86
CA LEU A 336 3.14 -19.82 7.42
C LEU A 336 1.89 -18.93 7.54
N ALA A 337 1.76 -18.21 8.66
CA ALA A 337 0.65 -17.29 8.87
C ALA A 337 0.71 -16.08 7.90
N VAL A 338 1.90 -15.50 7.64
CA VAL A 338 2.06 -14.41 6.66
C VAL A 338 1.73 -14.90 5.26
N GLN A 339 2.22 -16.07 4.86
CA GLN A 339 1.91 -16.68 3.57
C GLN A 339 0.40 -16.82 3.35
N HIS A 340 -0.33 -17.31 4.37
CA HIS A 340 -1.78 -17.41 4.33
C HIS A 340 -2.45 -16.04 4.19
N ASN A 341 -2.11 -15.07 5.03
CA ASN A 341 -2.74 -13.75 5.00
C ASN A 341 -2.52 -13.00 3.69
N LEU A 342 -1.31 -13.05 3.12
CA LEU A 342 -1.04 -12.42 1.82
C LEU A 342 -1.85 -13.07 0.70
N TYR A 343 -1.92 -14.40 0.69
CA TYR A 343 -2.75 -15.12 -0.27
C TYR A 343 -4.22 -14.76 -0.13
N PHE A 344 -4.72 -14.66 1.11
CA PHE A 344 -6.10 -14.27 1.39
C PHE A 344 -6.40 -12.86 0.83
N TYR A 345 -5.55 -11.87 1.08
CA TYR A 345 -5.76 -10.50 0.59
C TYR A 345 -5.73 -10.41 -0.94
N ASN A 346 -4.80 -11.12 -1.57
CA ASN A 346 -4.74 -11.17 -3.03
C ASN A 346 -5.97 -11.88 -3.63
N THR A 347 -6.45 -12.96 -2.99
CA THR A 347 -7.67 -13.66 -3.38
C THR A 347 -8.93 -12.83 -3.12
N LEU A 348 -8.95 -12.04 -2.03
CA LEU A 348 -10.05 -11.12 -1.75
C LEU A 348 -10.24 -10.13 -2.90
N THR A 349 -9.16 -9.48 -3.35
CA THR A 349 -9.25 -8.55 -4.48
C THR A 349 -9.55 -9.24 -5.81
N GLU A 350 -9.10 -10.47 -6.01
CA GLU A 350 -9.49 -11.31 -7.15
C GLU A 350 -11.01 -11.56 -7.17
N LYS A 351 -11.59 -12.02 -6.03
CA LYS A 351 -13.04 -12.25 -5.91
C LYS A 351 -13.88 -10.97 -6.02
N ILE A 352 -13.34 -9.83 -5.58
CA ILE A 352 -13.96 -8.53 -5.81
C ILE A 352 -14.03 -8.23 -7.31
N ARG A 353 -12.94 -8.44 -8.07
CA ARG A 353 -12.92 -8.25 -9.52
C ARG A 353 -13.94 -9.15 -10.22
N GLU A 354 -13.99 -10.43 -9.86
CA GLU A 354 -14.98 -11.38 -10.37
C GLU A 354 -16.41 -10.90 -10.10
N ALA A 355 -16.68 -10.42 -8.89
CA ALA A 355 -18.00 -9.92 -8.51
C ALA A 355 -18.40 -8.67 -9.33
N ILE A 356 -17.45 -7.75 -9.62
CA ILE A 356 -17.70 -6.59 -10.49
C ILE A 356 -17.93 -7.05 -11.94
N ASP A 357 -17.13 -7.97 -12.45
CA ASP A 357 -17.26 -8.50 -13.82
C ASP A 357 -18.63 -9.18 -14.03
N GLU A 358 -19.24 -9.73 -12.97
CA GLU A 358 -20.52 -10.43 -12.98
C GLU A 358 -21.72 -9.58 -12.49
N ASP A 359 -21.58 -8.28 -12.29
CA ASP A 359 -22.64 -7.35 -11.79
C ASP A 359 -23.26 -7.79 -10.46
N ARG A 360 -22.46 -8.35 -9.55
CA ARG A 360 -22.91 -8.86 -8.25
C ARG A 360 -22.07 -8.34 -7.09
N PHE A 361 -21.38 -7.21 -7.28
CA PHE A 361 -20.49 -6.68 -6.25
C PHE A 361 -21.26 -6.30 -4.97
N GLU A 362 -22.47 -5.73 -5.08
CA GLU A 362 -23.28 -5.41 -3.90
C GLU A 362 -23.70 -6.67 -3.11
N GLN A 363 -23.95 -7.79 -3.77
CA GLN A 363 -24.21 -9.07 -3.10
C GLN A 363 -22.96 -9.55 -2.36
N PHE A 364 -21.78 -9.44 -2.99
CA PHE A 364 -20.50 -9.76 -2.37
C PHE A 364 -20.23 -8.89 -1.14
N ARG A 365 -20.42 -7.58 -1.27
CA ARG A 365 -20.28 -6.59 -0.20
C ARG A 365 -21.20 -6.91 0.97
N GLY A 366 -22.51 -7.11 0.71
CA GLY A 366 -23.51 -7.43 1.74
C GLY A 366 -23.18 -8.71 2.50
N LYS A 367 -22.60 -9.71 1.82
CA LYS A 367 -22.18 -10.97 2.45
C LYS A 367 -20.91 -10.83 3.29
N TYR A 368 -19.89 -10.16 2.79
CA TYR A 368 -18.53 -10.27 3.33
C TYR A 368 -18.07 -9.06 4.13
N SER A 369 -18.62 -7.85 3.92
CA SER A 369 -18.11 -6.65 4.57
C SER A 369 -18.12 -6.77 6.11
N GLN A 370 -19.24 -7.15 6.71
CA GLN A 370 -19.33 -7.37 8.17
C GLN A 370 -18.71 -8.69 8.61
N LEU A 371 -18.92 -9.77 7.85
CA LEU A 371 -18.41 -11.09 8.20
C LEU A 371 -16.91 -11.10 8.38
N LEU A 372 -16.16 -10.47 7.45
CA LEU A 372 -14.70 -10.42 7.50
C LEU A 372 -14.14 -9.48 8.58
N ALA A 373 -14.98 -8.68 9.24
CA ALA A 373 -14.63 -7.90 10.42
C ALA A 373 -14.87 -8.65 11.75
N THR A 374 -15.61 -9.77 11.70
CA THR A 374 -16.00 -10.53 12.90
C THR A 374 -14.85 -11.39 13.40
N ARG A 375 -14.64 -11.42 14.72
CA ARG A 375 -13.68 -12.35 15.35
C ARG A 375 -14.36 -13.70 15.63
N ILE A 376 -13.66 -14.79 15.37
CA ILE A 376 -14.11 -16.19 15.53
C ILE A 376 -13.13 -16.98 16.38
#